data_875910b32a7b31ffa43d5019608b3642
#
_entry.id   875910b32a7b31ffa43d5019608b3642
#
_cell.length_a   1.000
_cell.length_b   1.000
_cell.length_c   1.000
_cell.angle_alpha   90.00
_cell.angle_beta   90.00
_cell.angle_gamma   90.00
#
_symmetry.space_group_name_H-M   'P 1'
#
loop_
_entity.id
_entity.type
_entity.pdbx_description
1 polymer ?
#
loop_
_entity_poly.entity_id
_entity_poly.type
_entity_poly.pdbx_seq_one_letter_code
_entity_poly.pdbx_strand_id
1 'polypeptide(L)'
;MLNAQPSFTRTPTTLIALRWLATLHIIGGIGLAVTLWLPSLHPLILKTLYGTTPIDNPQQTLFWICIIGPTVASWGVLCRICVDYFAEQPSKRTYKRLILAMLVWAPLDTTMCLSHGIYIAGVLNASVVLLFWYLCHRLWLGQQQGLTR
;
A
#
# COMPACT_ATOMS: atom_id res chain seq x y z
N MET A 1 -10.24 40.02 -6.97
CA MET A 1 -10.11 39.06 -8.10
C MET A 1 -10.27 37.67 -7.51
N LEU A 2 -11.45 37.08 -7.65
CA LEU A 2 -11.74 35.71 -7.21
C LEU A 2 -11.04 34.77 -8.19
N ASN A 3 -10.01 34.07 -7.72
CA ASN A 3 -9.38 32.98 -8.48
C ASN A 3 -10.43 31.90 -8.72
N ALA A 4 -10.95 31.81 -9.94
CA ALA A 4 -11.76 30.69 -10.37
C ALA A 4 -10.90 29.42 -10.24
N GLN A 5 -11.16 28.60 -9.22
CA GLN A 5 -10.59 27.26 -9.14
C GLN A 5 -11.08 26.46 -10.35
N PRO A 6 -10.18 25.81 -11.08
CA PRO A 6 -10.59 24.95 -12.19
C PRO A 6 -11.51 23.86 -11.64
N SER A 7 -12.75 23.87 -12.10
CA SER A 7 -13.76 22.88 -11.75
C SER A 7 -13.33 21.51 -12.30
N PHE A 8 -12.67 20.68 -11.47
CA PHE A 8 -12.43 19.28 -11.77
C PHE A 8 -13.75 18.52 -11.73
N THR A 9 -14.44 18.43 -12.86
CA THR A 9 -15.77 17.82 -12.98
C THR A 9 -15.77 16.28 -12.99
N ARG A 10 -14.61 15.61 -12.96
CA ARG A 10 -14.49 14.15 -12.81
C ARG A 10 -13.26 13.77 -12.00
N THR A 11 -13.46 12.98 -10.93
CA THR A 11 -12.38 12.37 -10.19
C THR A 11 -11.60 11.44 -11.13
N PRO A 12 -10.29 11.66 -11.38
CA PRO A 12 -9.54 10.84 -12.33
C PRO A 12 -9.52 9.38 -11.88
N THR A 13 -9.67 8.47 -12.83
CA THR A 13 -9.67 7.01 -12.57
C THR A 13 -8.44 6.56 -11.78
N THR A 14 -7.29 7.19 -12.02
CA THR A 14 -6.04 6.98 -11.28
C THR A 14 -6.16 7.30 -9.80
N LEU A 15 -6.87 8.35 -9.43
CA LEU A 15 -7.12 8.69 -8.02
C LEU A 15 -8.02 7.66 -7.35
N ILE A 16 -9.05 7.21 -8.05
CA ILE A 16 -9.93 6.13 -7.56
C ILE A 16 -9.11 4.86 -7.32
N ALA A 17 -8.25 4.46 -8.27
CA ALA A 17 -7.40 3.28 -8.14
C ALA A 17 -6.43 3.39 -6.96
N LEU A 18 -5.78 4.55 -6.74
CA LEU A 18 -4.91 4.79 -5.58
C LEU A 18 -5.69 4.68 -4.27
N ARG A 19 -6.90 5.22 -4.23
CA ARG A 19 -7.79 5.13 -3.08
C ARG A 19 -8.19 3.69 -2.77
N TRP A 20 -8.49 2.90 -3.76
CA TRP A 20 -8.77 1.48 -3.59
C TRP A 20 -7.55 0.70 -3.12
N LEU A 21 -6.38 0.98 -3.66
CA LEU A 21 -5.13 0.34 -3.23
C LEU A 21 -4.87 0.58 -1.74
N ALA A 22 -5.03 1.82 -1.26
CA ALA A 22 -4.92 2.16 0.15
C ALA A 22 -6.00 1.45 1.00
N THR A 23 -7.25 1.38 0.52
CA THR A 23 -8.34 0.68 1.19
C THR A 23 -8.08 -0.82 1.32
N LEU A 24 -7.51 -1.46 0.29
CA LEU A 24 -7.13 -2.87 0.34
C LEU A 24 -6.05 -3.14 1.40
N HIS A 25 -5.10 -2.21 1.62
CA HIS A 25 -4.14 -2.32 2.71
C HIS A 25 -4.82 -2.24 4.09
N ILE A 26 -5.80 -1.34 4.24
CA ILE A 26 -6.57 -1.22 5.49
C ILE A 26 -7.31 -2.53 5.78
N ILE A 27 -8.08 -3.02 4.80
CA ILE A 27 -8.87 -4.25 4.93
C ILE A 27 -7.95 -5.46 5.15
N GLY A 28 -6.87 -5.57 4.37
CA GLY A 28 -5.89 -6.66 4.50
C GLY A 28 -5.21 -6.67 5.86
N GLY A 29 -4.78 -5.50 6.34
CA GLY A 29 -4.16 -5.38 7.66
C GLY A 29 -5.11 -5.71 8.81
N ILE A 30 -6.36 -5.26 8.76
CA ILE A 30 -7.39 -5.64 9.73
C ILE A 30 -7.66 -7.14 9.64
N GLY A 31 -7.77 -7.69 8.44
CA GLY A 31 -7.98 -9.13 8.20
C GLY A 31 -6.87 -9.96 8.84
N LEU A 32 -5.60 -9.60 8.65
CA LEU A 32 -4.47 -10.26 9.30
C LEU A 32 -4.57 -10.21 10.83
N ALA A 33 -4.87 -9.03 11.39
CA ALA A 33 -5.03 -8.89 12.84
C ALA A 33 -6.14 -9.77 13.39
N VAL A 34 -7.30 -9.81 12.74
CA VAL A 34 -8.48 -10.60 13.16
C VAL A 34 -8.22 -12.10 13.07
N THR A 35 -7.33 -12.53 12.17
CA THR A 35 -7.01 -13.95 12.00
C THR A 35 -6.50 -14.61 13.29
N LEU A 36 -5.84 -13.85 14.19
CA LEU A 36 -5.37 -14.38 15.48
C LEU A 36 -6.50 -15.05 16.29
N TRP A 37 -7.72 -14.53 16.17
CA TRP A 37 -8.91 -15.07 16.86
C TRP A 37 -9.69 -16.11 16.04
N LEU A 38 -9.19 -16.49 14.86
CA LEU A 38 -9.83 -17.45 13.97
C LEU A 38 -8.90 -18.64 13.68
N PRO A 39 -8.74 -19.60 14.61
CA PRO A 39 -7.80 -20.72 14.48
C PRO A 39 -7.98 -21.54 13.20
N SER A 40 -9.19 -21.61 12.67
CA SER A 40 -9.50 -22.31 11.41
C SER A 40 -8.78 -21.71 10.19
N LEU A 41 -8.37 -20.42 10.25
CA LEU A 41 -7.68 -19.75 9.16
C LEU A 41 -6.14 -19.85 9.27
N HIS A 42 -5.60 -20.26 10.42
CA HIS A 42 -4.16 -20.32 10.65
C HIS A 42 -3.42 -21.18 9.62
N PRO A 43 -3.84 -22.42 9.31
CA PRO A 43 -3.17 -23.24 8.30
C PRO A 43 -3.18 -22.60 6.91
N LEU A 44 -4.30 -21.95 6.56
CA LEU A 44 -4.44 -21.29 5.25
C LEU A 44 -3.45 -20.13 5.11
N ILE A 45 -3.32 -19.27 6.14
CA ILE A 45 -2.41 -18.13 6.11
C ILE A 45 -0.96 -18.58 6.07
N LEU A 46 -0.57 -19.51 6.93
CA LEU A 46 0.79 -20.03 6.92
C LEU A 46 1.14 -20.65 5.58
N LYS A 47 0.25 -21.48 5.03
CA LYS A 47 0.43 -22.07 3.70
C LYS A 47 0.52 -21.02 2.60
N THR A 48 -0.30 -19.98 2.66
CA THR A 48 -0.31 -18.92 1.63
C THR A 48 0.99 -18.10 1.66
N LEU A 49 1.50 -17.77 2.85
CA LEU A 49 2.68 -16.93 2.98
C LEU A 49 4.00 -17.70 2.79
N TYR A 50 4.09 -18.90 3.34
CA TYR A 50 5.31 -19.70 3.35
C TYR A 50 5.33 -20.82 2.31
N GLY A 51 4.17 -21.19 1.74
CA GLY A 51 4.08 -22.29 0.78
C GLY A 51 4.54 -23.61 1.39
N THR A 52 5.65 -24.14 0.88
CA THR A 52 6.30 -25.37 1.36
C THR A 52 7.53 -25.11 2.23
N THR A 53 7.83 -23.84 2.54
CA THR A 53 8.98 -23.48 3.39
C THR A 53 8.72 -24.00 4.82
N PRO A 54 9.65 -24.77 5.42
CA PRO A 54 9.51 -25.23 6.79
C PRO A 54 9.40 -24.08 7.78
N ILE A 55 8.50 -24.22 8.76
CA ILE A 55 8.28 -23.22 9.81
C ILE A 55 8.60 -23.89 11.16
N ASP A 56 9.67 -23.45 11.82
CA ASP A 56 10.13 -24.02 13.09
C ASP A 56 9.09 -23.84 14.20
N ASN A 57 8.48 -22.68 14.30
CA ASN A 57 7.47 -22.36 15.30
C ASN A 57 6.24 -21.68 14.65
N PRO A 58 5.24 -22.46 14.19
CA PRO A 58 4.07 -21.93 13.52
C PRO A 58 3.26 -20.94 14.37
N GLN A 59 3.16 -21.15 15.68
CA GLN A 59 2.39 -20.26 16.56
C GLN A 59 3.05 -18.90 16.71
N GLN A 60 4.36 -18.88 16.92
CA GLN A 60 5.13 -17.65 17.01
C GLN A 60 5.13 -16.89 15.68
N THR A 61 5.29 -17.60 14.59
CA THR A 61 5.20 -17.03 13.24
C THR A 61 3.85 -16.39 12.99
N LEU A 62 2.78 -17.08 13.33
CA LEU A 62 1.41 -16.56 13.20
C LEU A 62 1.20 -15.30 14.05
N PHE A 63 1.69 -15.31 15.29
CA PHE A 63 1.62 -14.15 16.17
C PHE A 63 2.27 -12.92 15.52
N TRP A 64 3.48 -13.07 14.95
CA TRP A 64 4.16 -11.96 14.26
C TRP A 64 3.40 -11.48 13.02
N ILE A 65 2.85 -12.40 12.22
CA ILE A 65 2.02 -12.06 11.06
C ILE A 65 0.82 -11.22 11.49
N CYS A 66 0.13 -11.64 12.54
CA CYS A 66 -1.07 -10.92 13.04
C CYS A 66 -0.72 -9.57 13.64
N ILE A 67 0.43 -9.42 14.31
CA ILE A 67 0.87 -8.14 14.90
C ILE A 67 1.27 -7.11 13.84
N ILE A 68 1.73 -7.57 12.67
CA ILE A 68 2.01 -6.70 11.52
C ILE A 68 0.72 -6.13 10.93
N GLY A 69 -0.40 -6.84 11.08
CA GLY A 69 -1.69 -6.43 10.52
C GLY A 69 -2.11 -4.99 10.83
N PRO A 70 -2.15 -4.56 12.12
CA PRO A 70 -2.46 -3.17 12.50
C PRO A 70 -1.50 -2.16 11.88
N THR A 71 -0.21 -2.50 11.73
CA THR A 71 0.79 -1.65 11.08
C THR A 71 0.46 -1.45 9.60
N VAL A 72 0.13 -2.53 8.90
CA VAL A 72 -0.30 -2.49 7.49
C VAL A 72 -1.58 -1.67 7.33
N ALA A 73 -2.56 -1.85 8.23
CA ALA A 73 -3.80 -1.06 8.23
C ALA A 73 -3.54 0.43 8.45
N SER A 74 -2.73 0.78 9.45
CA SER A 74 -2.36 2.16 9.76
C SER A 74 -1.62 2.81 8.58
N TRP A 75 -0.71 2.06 7.95
CA TRP A 75 -0.03 2.52 6.75
C TRP A 75 -1.01 2.77 5.60
N GLY A 76 -2.00 1.92 5.42
CA GLY A 76 -3.08 2.12 4.45
C GLY A 76 -3.86 3.42 4.69
N VAL A 77 -4.18 3.74 5.95
CA VAL A 77 -4.84 5.01 6.32
C VAL A 77 -3.95 6.20 5.98
N LEU A 78 -2.67 6.18 6.37
CA LEU A 78 -1.72 7.25 6.07
C LEU A 78 -1.52 7.42 4.55
N CYS A 79 -1.41 6.32 3.82
CA CYS A 79 -1.33 6.33 2.37
C CYS A 79 -2.56 7.01 1.76
N ARG A 80 -3.77 6.71 2.23
CA ARG A 80 -5.01 7.32 1.79
C ARG A 80 -5.00 8.85 2.01
N ILE A 81 -4.62 9.29 3.21
CA ILE A 81 -4.52 10.72 3.55
C ILE A 81 -3.50 11.42 2.63
N CYS A 82 -2.33 10.82 2.41
CA CYS A 82 -1.29 11.38 1.56
C CYS A 82 -1.73 11.47 0.09
N VAL A 83 -2.45 10.46 -0.41
CA VAL A 83 -3.01 10.46 -1.78
C VAL A 83 -4.06 11.54 -1.95
N ASP A 84 -4.96 11.70 -0.98
CA ASP A 84 -6.00 12.73 -1.01
C ASP A 84 -5.37 14.13 -0.94
N TYR A 85 -4.41 14.35 -0.05
CA TYR A 85 -3.66 15.60 0.03
C TYR A 85 -2.90 15.92 -1.27
N PHE A 86 -2.27 14.91 -1.89
CA PHE A 86 -1.61 15.09 -3.18
C PHE A 86 -2.59 15.45 -4.30
N ALA A 87 -3.79 14.90 -4.28
CA ALA A 87 -4.82 15.22 -5.26
C ALA A 87 -5.36 16.65 -5.10
N GLU A 88 -5.50 17.13 -3.86
CA GLU A 88 -5.98 18.49 -3.55
C GLU A 88 -4.92 19.57 -3.78
N GLN A 89 -3.66 19.26 -3.44
CA GLN A 89 -2.53 20.19 -3.52
C GLN A 89 -1.37 19.59 -4.31
N PRO A 90 -1.52 19.46 -5.64
CA PRO A 90 -0.51 18.86 -6.49
C PRO A 90 0.74 19.73 -6.54
N SER A 91 1.86 19.17 -6.08
CA SER A 91 3.16 19.79 -6.18
C SER A 91 4.27 18.78 -6.42
N LYS A 92 5.33 19.19 -7.12
CA LYS A 92 6.53 18.36 -7.32
C LYS A 92 7.13 17.89 -5.98
N ARG A 93 7.03 18.75 -4.94
CA ARG A 93 7.52 18.44 -3.59
C ARG A 93 6.67 17.32 -2.96
N THR A 94 5.35 17.40 -3.02
CA THR A 94 4.43 16.39 -2.47
C THR A 94 4.61 15.06 -3.20
N TYR A 95 4.68 15.07 -4.55
CA TYR A 95 4.97 13.89 -5.35
C TYR A 95 6.28 13.20 -4.91
N LYS A 96 7.39 13.95 -4.82
CA LYS A 96 8.68 13.39 -4.41
C LYS A 96 8.64 12.79 -3.00
N ARG A 97 7.96 13.43 -2.05
CA ARG A 97 7.82 12.92 -0.68
C ARG A 97 7.03 11.61 -0.63
N LEU A 98 5.96 11.51 -1.40
CA LEU A 98 5.14 10.31 -1.48
C LEU A 98 5.95 9.14 -2.05
N ILE A 99 6.68 9.37 -3.14
CA ILE A 99 7.57 8.36 -3.73
C ILE A 99 8.70 7.98 -2.77
N LEU A 100 9.31 8.95 -2.09
CA LEU A 100 10.38 8.69 -1.13
C LEU A 100 9.91 7.80 0.03
N ALA A 101 8.71 8.04 0.57
CA ALA A 101 8.13 7.20 1.62
C ALA A 101 8.02 5.72 1.17
N MET A 102 7.60 5.50 -0.09
CA MET A 102 7.53 4.16 -0.67
C MET A 102 8.91 3.53 -0.87
N LEU A 103 9.88 4.32 -1.33
CA LEU A 103 11.25 3.84 -1.57
C LEU A 103 12.01 3.50 -0.29
N VAL A 104 11.65 4.09 0.84
CA VAL A 104 12.23 3.71 2.15
C VAL A 104 11.66 2.39 2.64
N TRP A 105 10.34 2.25 2.60
CA TRP A 105 9.68 1.08 3.17
C TRP A 105 9.81 -0.18 2.29
N ALA A 106 9.49 -0.06 1.01
CA ALA A 106 9.27 -1.20 0.15
C ALA A 106 10.51 -2.07 -0.14
N PRO A 107 11.70 -1.50 -0.41
CA PRO A 107 12.88 -2.32 -0.62
C PRO A 107 13.29 -3.08 0.66
N LEU A 108 13.16 -2.44 1.82
CA LEU A 108 13.48 -3.07 3.11
C LEU A 108 12.55 -4.25 3.38
N ASP A 109 11.25 -4.02 3.30
CA ASP A 109 10.25 -5.04 3.56
C ASP A 109 10.33 -6.19 2.54
N THR A 110 10.48 -5.88 1.25
CA THR A 110 10.67 -6.90 0.20
C THR A 110 11.94 -7.72 0.45
N THR A 111 13.06 -7.08 0.79
CA THR A 111 14.32 -7.78 1.07
C THR A 111 14.19 -8.69 2.29
N MET A 112 13.53 -8.22 3.35
CA MET A 112 13.26 -9.03 4.54
C MET A 112 12.37 -10.23 4.21
N CYS A 113 11.30 -10.05 3.45
CA CYS A 113 10.45 -11.16 3.01
C CYS A 113 11.24 -12.21 2.22
N LEU A 114 12.03 -11.78 1.25
CA LEU A 114 12.82 -12.69 0.40
C LEU A 114 13.90 -13.42 1.19
N SER A 115 14.60 -12.75 2.10
CA SER A 115 15.65 -13.35 2.93
C SER A 115 15.12 -14.40 3.92
N HIS A 116 13.83 -14.34 4.27
CA HIS A 116 13.16 -15.30 5.14
C HIS A 116 12.30 -16.33 4.38
N GLY A 117 12.44 -16.42 3.05
CA GLY A 117 11.73 -17.41 2.23
C GLY A 117 10.25 -17.10 2.02
N ILE A 118 9.77 -15.88 2.37
CA ILE A 118 8.38 -15.46 2.20
C ILE A 118 8.20 -14.85 0.80
N TYR A 119 8.46 -15.64 -0.23
CA TYR A 119 8.54 -15.17 -1.62
C TYR A 119 7.25 -14.52 -2.11
N ILE A 120 6.09 -15.07 -1.74
CA ILE A 120 4.79 -14.52 -2.18
C ILE A 120 4.61 -13.11 -1.63
N ALA A 121 4.90 -12.87 -0.36
CA ALA A 121 4.80 -11.53 0.22
C ALA A 121 5.81 -10.56 -0.43
N GLY A 122 7.04 -10.99 -0.71
CA GLY A 122 8.03 -10.17 -1.41
C GLY A 122 7.57 -9.76 -2.81
N VAL A 123 7.03 -10.70 -3.59
CA VAL A 123 6.50 -10.41 -4.93
C VAL A 123 5.29 -9.49 -4.87
N LEU A 124 4.36 -9.71 -3.92
CA LEU A 124 3.19 -8.85 -3.73
C LEU A 124 3.61 -7.42 -3.37
N ASN A 125 4.54 -7.25 -2.43
CA ASN A 125 5.07 -5.94 -2.04
C ASN A 125 5.68 -5.20 -3.22
N ALA A 126 6.58 -5.86 -3.97
CA ALA A 126 7.19 -5.26 -5.16
C ALA A 126 6.14 -4.83 -6.19
N SER A 127 5.15 -5.69 -6.46
CA SER A 127 4.06 -5.41 -7.41
C SER A 127 3.21 -4.22 -6.97
N VAL A 128 2.85 -4.15 -5.69
CA VAL A 128 2.06 -3.06 -5.11
C VAL A 128 2.81 -1.73 -5.22
N VAL A 129 4.11 -1.73 -4.94
CA VAL A 129 4.93 -0.51 -5.01
C VAL A 129 5.07 -0.01 -6.44
N LEU A 130 5.32 -0.91 -7.39
CA LEU A 130 5.39 -0.55 -8.81
C LEU A 130 4.07 0.01 -9.32
N LEU A 131 2.94 -0.62 -8.93
CA LEU A 131 1.61 -0.14 -9.28
C LEU A 131 1.33 1.23 -8.65
N PHE A 132 1.66 1.40 -7.37
CA PHE A 132 1.48 2.67 -6.67
C PHE A 132 2.30 3.78 -7.32
N TRP A 133 3.57 3.53 -7.60
CA TRP A 133 4.43 4.49 -8.31
C TRP A 133 3.87 4.86 -9.68
N TYR A 134 3.47 3.87 -10.47
CA TYR A 134 2.86 4.09 -11.78
C TYR A 134 1.60 4.98 -11.69
N LEU A 135 0.69 4.67 -10.76
CA LEU A 135 -0.54 5.43 -10.56
C LEU A 135 -0.26 6.86 -10.07
N CYS A 136 0.67 7.05 -9.14
CA CYS A 136 1.09 8.38 -8.69
C CYS A 136 1.70 9.20 -9.83
N HIS A 137 2.52 8.57 -10.67
CA HIS A 137 3.12 9.23 -11.81
C HIS A 137 2.06 9.64 -12.85
N ARG A 138 1.12 8.76 -13.15
CA ARG A 138 -0.01 9.05 -14.03
C ARG A 138 -0.88 10.20 -13.50
N LEU A 139 -1.16 10.21 -12.20
CA LEU A 139 -1.91 11.29 -11.56
C LEU A 139 -1.14 12.61 -11.69
N TRP A 140 0.16 12.60 -11.42
CA TRP A 140 1.03 13.78 -11.54
C TRP A 140 1.04 14.35 -12.96
N LEU A 141 1.24 13.53 -13.98
CA LEU A 141 1.22 13.97 -15.38
C LEU A 141 -0.12 14.58 -15.79
N GLY A 142 -1.23 13.94 -15.40
CA GLY A 142 -2.58 14.45 -15.69
C GLY A 142 -2.84 15.83 -15.07
N GLN A 143 -2.33 16.08 -13.87
CA GLN A 143 -2.43 17.38 -13.20
C GLN A 143 -1.60 18.46 -13.90
N GLN A 144 -0.41 18.13 -14.40
CA GLN A 144 0.42 19.09 -15.16
C GLN A 144 -0.24 19.51 -16.46
N GLN A 145 -0.88 18.59 -17.19
CA GLN A 145 -1.59 18.90 -18.41
C GLN A 145 -2.83 19.78 -18.19
N GLY A 146 -3.49 19.68 -17.03
CA GLY A 146 -4.59 20.54 -16.63
C GLY A 146 -4.17 21.97 -16.27
N LEU A 147 -2.91 22.18 -15.85
CA LEU A 147 -2.37 23.49 -15.50
C LEU A 147 -1.85 24.28 -16.73
N THR A 148 -1.68 23.61 -17.87
CA THR A 148 -1.16 24.22 -19.13
C THR A 148 -2.29 24.59 -20.11
N ARG A 149 -3.52 24.35 -19.76
CA ARG A 149 -4.73 24.77 -20.49
C ARG A 149 -5.46 25.90 -19.79
#